data_af333d6823587c72d365ac594c3e5215
#
_entry.id   af333d6823587c72d365ac594c3e5215
#
_cell.length_a   1.000
_cell.length_b   1.000
_cell.length_c   1.000
_cell.angle_alpha   90.00
_cell.angle_beta   90.00
_cell.angle_gamma   90.00
#
_symmetry.space_group_name_H-M   'P 1'
#
loop_
_entity.id
_entity.type
_entity.pdbx_description
1 polymer ?
#
loop_
_entity_poly.entity_id
_entity_poly.type
_entity_poly.pdbx_seq_one_letter_code
_entity_poly.pdbx_strand_id
1 'polypeptide(L)'
;MKRYGVLPLALLLLFITACGAAASHPDVRIKDLADVEGVRSNQLVGLGLVMGLQGTGDRSAMATQMLRNIMSQFGISVNEKAVRSRNVAVVTLTAELPAFARPGQTIDVTASAMGDAKSLQGGTLLQAPLRAADGNVYAVAQGPLMVGGFAVEGAAGAVTKNIVTVGRIPGGAIVERNVQTTFSAGRQINLLLRNPDFTTSERMAAAINSAYGGIASPVDAGRVVVNVPPQYASSPAAFLAHIEGISLTPDTAARVAVNERTGTVVMGGNVRIGAVAVAHGNLTVRVAENPEVVQPQPFGGGTTAVQPRTDIGINESPGQFVALDSTSTVQELVDALNSVGASPRDVIAILQAIKEAGALHGELVVM
;
A
#
# COMPACT_ATOMS: atom_id res chain seq x y z
N MET A 1 59.36 -28.69 -41.62
CA MET A 1 57.98 -28.72 -42.09
C MET A 1 57.12 -28.03 -41.02
N LYS A 2 56.53 -26.90 -41.34
CA LYS A 2 56.00 -25.93 -40.41
C LYS A 2 54.52 -26.18 -40.11
N ARG A 3 54.15 -26.25 -38.82
CA ARG A 3 52.77 -26.19 -38.35
C ARG A 3 52.48 -24.75 -37.90
N TYR A 4 51.67 -24.03 -38.62
CA TYR A 4 51.10 -22.77 -38.18
C TYR A 4 49.64 -22.69 -38.65
N GLY A 5 48.72 -22.39 -37.71
CA GLY A 5 47.44 -21.88 -38.10
C GLY A 5 46.18 -22.46 -37.47
N VAL A 6 45.99 -22.38 -36.16
CA VAL A 6 44.64 -22.57 -35.56
C VAL A 6 44.34 -21.60 -34.37
N LEU A 7 45.11 -20.54 -34.18
CA LEU A 7 44.92 -19.71 -32.97
C LEU A 7 44.13 -18.39 -33.13
N PRO A 8 43.71 -17.87 -34.31
CA PRO A 8 42.93 -16.63 -34.30
C PRO A 8 41.41 -16.79 -34.35
N LEU A 9 40.85 -18.01 -34.48
CA LEU A 9 39.38 -18.17 -34.57
C LEU A 9 38.67 -18.29 -33.23
N ALA A 10 39.37 -18.63 -32.16
CA ALA A 10 38.81 -18.74 -30.81
C ALA A 10 38.66 -17.38 -30.07
N LEU A 11 39.39 -16.33 -30.51
CA LEU A 11 39.32 -15.00 -29.88
C LEU A 11 38.18 -14.14 -30.42
N LEU A 12 37.57 -14.51 -31.55
CA LEU A 12 36.47 -13.73 -32.17
C LEU A 12 35.09 -14.12 -31.63
N LEU A 13 34.98 -15.25 -30.90
CA LEU A 13 33.69 -15.74 -30.37
C LEU A 13 33.40 -15.28 -28.93
N LEU A 14 34.31 -14.56 -28.29
CA LEU A 14 34.16 -14.10 -26.89
C LEU A 14 33.62 -12.66 -26.75
N PHE A 15 33.24 -12.02 -27.87
CA PHE A 15 32.85 -10.57 -27.86
C PHE A 15 31.38 -10.30 -28.16
N ILE A 16 30.49 -11.32 -28.16
CA ILE A 16 29.06 -11.11 -28.50
C ILE A 16 28.13 -11.53 -27.34
N THR A 17 28.44 -11.21 -26.09
CA THR A 17 27.48 -11.35 -24.98
C THR A 17 27.55 -10.18 -23.99
N ALA A 18 27.79 -8.96 -24.50
CA ALA A 18 27.41 -7.76 -23.76
C ALA A 18 25.98 -7.36 -24.19
N CYS A 19 25.02 -8.24 -23.97
CA CYS A 19 23.61 -7.90 -24.05
C CYS A 19 23.32 -6.98 -22.86
N GLY A 20 23.00 -5.71 -23.15
CA GLY A 20 22.70 -4.72 -22.13
C GLY A 20 21.65 -5.24 -21.16
N ALA A 21 21.98 -5.27 -19.90
CA ALA A 21 21.02 -5.43 -18.82
C ALA A 21 20.13 -4.18 -18.82
N ALA A 22 19.08 -4.21 -19.65
CA ALA A 22 17.95 -3.33 -19.45
C ALA A 22 17.50 -3.57 -18.01
N ALA A 23 17.37 -2.51 -17.21
CA ALA A 23 16.84 -2.60 -15.86
C ALA A 23 15.47 -3.28 -15.94
N SER A 24 15.44 -4.59 -15.66
CA SER A 24 14.20 -5.35 -15.67
C SER A 24 13.41 -4.91 -14.46
N HIS A 25 12.24 -4.30 -14.68
CA HIS A 25 11.28 -4.10 -13.61
C HIS A 25 11.00 -5.48 -12.99
N PRO A 26 10.93 -5.58 -11.67
CA PRO A 26 10.70 -6.85 -11.00
C PRO A 26 9.35 -7.43 -11.42
N ASP A 27 9.34 -8.72 -11.76
CA ASP A 27 8.09 -9.45 -11.97
C ASP A 27 7.35 -9.60 -10.66
N VAL A 28 6.08 -9.22 -10.66
CA VAL A 28 5.18 -9.23 -9.51
C VAL A 28 4.02 -10.17 -9.81
N ARG A 29 3.59 -10.96 -8.81
CA ARG A 29 2.48 -11.90 -8.98
C ARG A 29 1.15 -11.17 -9.01
N ILE A 30 0.16 -11.74 -9.71
CA ILE A 30 -1.20 -11.18 -9.81
C ILE A 30 -1.79 -10.94 -8.42
N LYS A 31 -1.63 -11.85 -7.45
CA LYS A 31 -2.15 -11.69 -6.09
C LYS A 31 -1.59 -10.47 -5.33
N ASP A 32 -0.42 -9.99 -5.73
CA ASP A 32 0.22 -8.82 -5.11
C ASP A 32 -0.24 -7.52 -5.76
N LEU A 33 -0.87 -7.59 -6.96
CA LEU A 33 -1.35 -6.45 -7.76
C LEU A 33 -2.87 -6.27 -7.74
N ALA A 34 -3.63 -7.35 -7.53
CA ALA A 34 -5.08 -7.32 -7.64
C ALA A 34 -5.76 -8.08 -6.51
N ASP A 35 -6.97 -7.63 -6.19
CA ASP A 35 -7.90 -8.31 -5.30
C ASP A 35 -9.03 -8.94 -6.13
N VAL A 36 -9.72 -9.92 -5.57
CA VAL A 36 -10.85 -10.58 -6.23
C VAL A 36 -12.15 -9.89 -5.85
N GLU A 37 -12.95 -9.50 -6.84
CA GLU A 37 -14.25 -8.88 -6.59
C GLU A 37 -15.14 -9.77 -5.74
N GLY A 38 -15.82 -9.18 -4.76
CA GLY A 38 -16.66 -9.91 -3.79
C GLY A 38 -15.90 -10.51 -2.60
N VAL A 39 -14.57 -10.55 -2.64
CA VAL A 39 -13.72 -11.01 -1.53
C VAL A 39 -13.27 -9.79 -0.73
N ARG A 40 -13.97 -9.51 0.36
CA ARG A 40 -13.65 -8.39 1.25
C ARG A 40 -13.92 -8.73 2.70
N SER A 41 -13.21 -8.11 3.60
CA SER A 41 -13.59 -8.11 5.01
C SER A 41 -14.82 -7.22 5.25
N ASN A 42 -15.60 -7.55 6.28
CA ASN A 42 -16.77 -6.78 6.68
C ASN A 42 -16.56 -6.22 8.07
N GLN A 43 -16.90 -4.95 8.24
CA GLN A 43 -16.81 -4.31 9.55
C GLN A 43 -18.00 -4.67 10.40
N LEU A 44 -17.74 -5.07 11.66
CA LEU A 44 -18.74 -5.36 12.66
C LEU A 44 -18.69 -4.33 13.78
N VAL A 45 -19.86 -3.93 14.25
CA VAL A 45 -20.03 -2.98 15.34
C VAL A 45 -20.99 -3.57 16.36
N GLY A 46 -20.74 -3.28 17.64
CA GLY A 46 -21.62 -3.68 18.74
C GLY A 46 -21.52 -2.72 19.91
N LEU A 47 -22.45 -2.88 20.85
CA LEU A 47 -22.39 -2.25 22.16
C LEU A 47 -22.25 -3.33 23.22
N GLY A 48 -21.36 -3.11 24.18
CA GLY A 48 -21.09 -4.03 25.24
C GLY A 48 -20.94 -3.36 26.59
N LEU A 49 -20.99 -4.17 27.63
CA LEU A 49 -20.72 -3.75 29.01
C LEU A 49 -19.44 -4.44 29.48
N VAL A 50 -18.47 -3.65 29.90
CA VAL A 50 -17.25 -4.13 30.57
C VAL A 50 -17.49 -4.08 32.08
N MET A 51 -17.11 -5.15 32.80
CA MET A 51 -17.22 -5.27 34.25
C MET A 51 -15.83 -5.54 34.86
N GLY A 52 -15.75 -5.38 36.18
CA GLY A 52 -14.54 -5.65 36.94
C GLY A 52 -13.58 -4.47 37.02
N LEU A 53 -14.02 -3.27 36.63
CA LEU A 53 -13.24 -2.06 36.74
C LEU A 53 -13.12 -1.59 38.19
N GLN A 54 -11.90 -1.35 38.65
CA GLN A 54 -11.65 -0.97 40.07
C GLN A 54 -11.92 0.52 40.31
N GLY A 55 -13.20 0.93 40.24
CA GLY A 55 -13.60 2.31 40.48
C GLY A 55 -13.33 3.26 39.32
N THR A 56 -12.79 2.80 38.17
CA THR A 56 -12.46 3.59 36.97
C THR A 56 -13.57 3.60 35.93
N GLY A 57 -14.66 2.90 36.20
CA GLY A 57 -15.78 2.74 35.28
C GLY A 57 -16.65 3.98 35.12
N ASP A 58 -17.67 3.82 34.31
CA ASP A 58 -18.61 4.84 33.84
C ASP A 58 -19.71 5.10 34.87
N ARG A 59 -20.11 6.37 35.04
CA ARG A 59 -21.20 6.82 35.89
C ARG A 59 -22.43 7.26 35.11
N SER A 60 -22.41 7.11 33.82
CA SER A 60 -23.48 7.58 32.94
C SER A 60 -24.80 6.86 33.22
N ALA A 61 -25.90 7.52 32.91
CA ALA A 61 -27.23 6.92 32.96
C ALA A 61 -27.32 5.71 31.99
N MET A 62 -26.57 5.73 30.90
CA MET A 62 -26.49 4.65 29.92
C MET A 62 -25.91 3.36 30.56
N ALA A 63 -24.78 3.49 31.28
CA ALA A 63 -24.17 2.34 31.98
C ALA A 63 -25.13 1.72 33.00
N THR A 64 -25.79 2.56 33.76
CA THR A 64 -26.83 2.12 34.76
C THR A 64 -27.99 1.41 34.05
N GLN A 65 -28.49 1.96 32.93
CA GLN A 65 -29.59 1.34 32.21
C GLN A 65 -29.20 0.01 31.58
N MET A 66 -28.01 -0.06 30.97
CA MET A 66 -27.50 -1.28 30.34
C MET A 66 -27.27 -2.38 31.37
N LEU A 67 -26.71 -2.04 32.54
CA LEU A 67 -26.54 -2.98 33.65
C LEU A 67 -27.89 -3.52 34.14
N ARG A 68 -28.90 -2.66 34.29
CA ARG A 68 -30.26 -3.07 34.65
C ARG A 68 -30.88 -4.02 33.64
N ASN A 69 -30.74 -3.72 32.36
CA ASN A 69 -31.25 -4.57 31.30
C ASN A 69 -30.62 -5.97 31.36
N ILE A 70 -29.32 -6.06 31.61
CA ILE A 70 -28.60 -7.32 31.76
C ILE A 70 -29.11 -8.06 33.03
N MET A 71 -29.23 -7.38 34.17
CA MET A 71 -29.73 -7.98 35.39
C MET A 71 -31.17 -8.51 35.22
N SER A 72 -32.01 -7.78 34.48
CA SER A 72 -33.39 -8.22 34.22
C SER A 72 -33.43 -9.49 33.35
N GLN A 73 -32.49 -9.70 32.44
CA GLN A 73 -32.35 -10.94 31.67
C GLN A 73 -32.03 -12.16 32.56
N PHE A 74 -31.35 -11.93 33.69
CA PHE A 74 -31.09 -12.96 34.72
C PHE A 74 -32.20 -13.06 35.76
N GLY A 75 -33.35 -12.40 35.57
CA GLY A 75 -34.47 -12.43 36.49
C GLY A 75 -34.30 -11.55 37.74
N ILE A 76 -33.25 -10.69 37.75
CA ILE A 76 -32.97 -9.79 38.90
C ILE A 76 -33.60 -8.43 38.64
N SER A 77 -34.61 -8.04 39.41
CA SER A 77 -35.22 -6.72 39.35
C SER A 77 -34.57 -5.79 40.39
N VAL A 78 -33.93 -4.72 39.92
CA VAL A 78 -33.17 -3.77 40.75
C VAL A 78 -33.73 -2.36 40.60
N ASN A 79 -33.90 -1.64 41.72
CA ASN A 79 -34.33 -0.25 41.70
C ASN A 79 -33.22 0.65 41.16
N GLU A 80 -33.58 1.66 40.36
CA GLU A 80 -32.66 2.57 39.69
C GLU A 80 -31.65 3.26 40.63
N LYS A 81 -32.08 3.62 41.84
CA LYS A 81 -31.24 4.27 42.85
C LYS A 81 -30.21 3.33 43.50
N ALA A 82 -30.40 2.01 43.38
CA ALA A 82 -29.51 1.01 43.98
C ALA A 82 -28.34 0.60 43.09
N VAL A 83 -28.40 0.91 41.80
CA VAL A 83 -27.39 0.47 40.80
C VAL A 83 -26.49 1.64 40.40
N ARG A 84 -25.64 2.09 41.30
CA ARG A 84 -24.56 3.01 40.98
C ARG A 84 -23.23 2.30 41.22
N SER A 85 -22.64 1.80 40.16
CA SER A 85 -21.35 1.12 40.23
C SER A 85 -20.33 1.82 39.34
N ARG A 86 -19.15 2.09 39.85
CA ARG A 86 -17.97 2.53 39.09
C ARG A 86 -17.15 1.36 38.54
N ASN A 87 -17.66 0.14 38.67
CA ASN A 87 -16.97 -1.08 38.26
C ASN A 87 -17.44 -1.56 36.89
N VAL A 88 -18.24 -0.76 36.18
CA VAL A 88 -18.77 -1.06 34.86
C VAL A 88 -18.55 0.10 33.90
N ALA A 89 -18.41 -0.20 32.62
CA ALA A 89 -18.36 0.81 31.58
C ALA A 89 -19.07 0.33 30.31
N VAL A 90 -19.79 1.23 29.65
CA VAL A 90 -20.34 0.99 28.32
C VAL A 90 -19.26 1.19 27.32
N VAL A 91 -19.12 0.24 26.40
CA VAL A 91 -18.13 0.27 25.34
C VAL A 91 -18.77 0.06 23.99
N THR A 92 -18.24 0.76 22.99
CA THR A 92 -18.43 0.43 21.59
C THR A 92 -17.43 -0.66 21.22
N LEU A 93 -17.91 -1.68 20.54
CA LEU A 93 -17.11 -2.81 20.06
C LEU A 93 -16.95 -2.68 18.55
N THR A 94 -15.74 -2.88 18.07
CA THR A 94 -15.45 -2.98 16.64
C THR A 94 -14.64 -4.23 16.38
N ALA A 95 -14.96 -4.92 15.30
CA ALA A 95 -14.22 -6.08 14.83
C ALA A 95 -14.26 -6.13 13.31
N GLU A 96 -13.30 -6.80 12.71
CA GLU A 96 -13.22 -7.07 11.29
C GLU A 96 -13.50 -8.55 11.06
N LEU A 97 -14.56 -8.84 10.31
CA LEU A 97 -14.91 -10.20 9.89
C LEU A 97 -14.19 -10.48 8.57
N PRO A 98 -13.17 -11.36 8.55
CA PRO A 98 -12.46 -11.70 7.33
C PRO A 98 -13.39 -12.32 6.28
N ALA A 99 -13.03 -12.17 5.02
CA ALA A 99 -13.67 -12.95 3.95
C ALA A 99 -13.53 -14.45 4.24
N PHE A 100 -14.55 -15.21 3.89
CA PHE A 100 -14.63 -16.67 4.10
C PHE A 100 -14.58 -17.13 5.57
N ALA A 101 -14.72 -16.23 6.54
CA ALA A 101 -14.82 -16.62 7.93
C ALA A 101 -16.00 -17.58 8.15
N ARG A 102 -15.77 -18.64 8.93
CA ARG A 102 -16.76 -19.69 9.19
C ARG A 102 -17.23 -19.66 10.63
N PRO A 103 -18.45 -20.10 10.93
CA PRO A 103 -18.94 -20.27 12.29
C PRO A 103 -17.96 -21.08 13.15
N GLY A 104 -17.70 -20.60 14.37
CA GLY A 104 -16.73 -21.17 15.30
C GLY A 104 -15.32 -20.59 15.21
N GLN A 105 -14.98 -19.83 14.19
CA GLN A 105 -13.69 -19.11 14.14
C GLN A 105 -13.73 -17.90 15.08
N THR A 106 -12.56 -17.54 15.62
CA THR A 106 -12.40 -16.39 16.49
C THR A 106 -11.80 -15.20 15.74
N ILE A 107 -12.26 -14.00 16.10
CA ILE A 107 -11.75 -12.73 15.57
C ILE A 107 -11.43 -11.78 16.73
N ASP A 108 -10.51 -10.88 16.50
CA ASP A 108 -10.12 -9.86 17.46
C ASP A 108 -11.18 -8.77 17.58
N VAL A 109 -11.33 -8.25 18.79
CA VAL A 109 -12.30 -7.19 19.10
C VAL A 109 -11.56 -6.02 19.74
N THR A 110 -11.90 -4.82 19.31
CA THR A 110 -11.50 -3.59 19.99
C THR A 110 -12.68 -3.02 20.74
N ALA A 111 -12.50 -2.72 22.03
CA ALA A 111 -13.49 -2.11 22.89
C ALA A 111 -13.05 -0.70 23.26
N SER A 112 -13.89 0.30 22.99
CA SER A 112 -13.63 1.71 23.27
C SER A 112 -14.71 2.24 24.23
N ALA A 113 -14.31 2.89 25.33
CA ALA A 113 -15.24 3.48 26.29
C ALA A 113 -16.11 4.55 25.60
N MET A 114 -17.42 4.48 25.82
CA MET A 114 -18.40 5.39 25.24
C MET A 114 -18.83 6.49 26.22
N GLY A 115 -18.67 6.22 27.52
CA GLY A 115 -19.04 7.13 28.61
C GLY A 115 -17.83 7.84 29.22
N ASP A 116 -17.94 8.10 30.55
CA ASP A 116 -16.93 8.83 31.33
C ASP A 116 -15.94 7.90 32.07
N ALA A 117 -15.81 6.66 31.62
CA ALA A 117 -14.86 5.70 32.20
C ALA A 117 -13.43 6.22 32.05
N LYS A 118 -12.67 6.24 33.14
CA LYS A 118 -11.30 6.70 33.17
C LYS A 118 -10.29 5.67 32.66
N SER A 119 -10.60 4.38 32.86
CA SER A 119 -9.77 3.27 32.39
C SER A 119 -10.60 2.00 32.25
N LEU A 120 -10.28 1.19 31.25
CA LEU A 120 -10.84 -0.15 31.05
C LEU A 120 -9.89 -1.27 31.53
N GLN A 121 -8.81 -0.91 32.21
CA GLN A 121 -7.81 -1.86 32.68
C GLN A 121 -8.40 -2.85 33.69
N GLY A 122 -8.08 -4.14 33.49
CA GLY A 122 -8.56 -5.24 34.34
C GLY A 122 -10.02 -5.61 34.11
N GLY A 123 -10.72 -4.93 33.20
CA GLY A 123 -12.09 -5.20 32.85
C GLY A 123 -12.29 -6.43 31.98
N THR A 124 -13.47 -7.02 32.08
CA THR A 124 -13.91 -8.13 31.23
C THR A 124 -15.20 -7.73 30.52
N LEU A 125 -15.22 -7.92 29.19
CA LEU A 125 -16.40 -7.71 28.37
C LEU A 125 -17.42 -8.83 28.61
N LEU A 126 -18.64 -8.46 28.94
CA LEU A 126 -19.77 -9.38 28.89
C LEU A 126 -20.16 -9.71 27.46
N GLN A 127 -20.82 -10.84 27.30
CA GLN A 127 -21.31 -11.29 26.00
C GLN A 127 -22.12 -10.20 25.31
N ALA A 128 -21.67 -9.83 24.10
CA ALA A 128 -22.23 -8.76 23.31
C ALA A 128 -22.28 -9.12 21.82
N PRO A 129 -23.42 -8.87 21.14
CA PRO A 129 -23.56 -9.17 19.74
C PRO A 129 -22.83 -8.13 18.89
N LEU A 130 -22.13 -8.60 17.86
CA LEU A 130 -21.51 -7.78 16.82
C LEU A 130 -22.34 -7.87 15.53
N ARG A 131 -22.74 -6.71 15.00
CA ARG A 131 -23.62 -6.56 13.85
C ARG A 131 -22.87 -5.95 12.67
N ALA A 132 -23.22 -6.37 11.47
CA ALA A 132 -22.79 -5.70 10.24
C ALA A 132 -23.78 -4.57 9.87
N ALA A 133 -23.49 -3.88 8.77
CA ALA A 133 -24.29 -2.76 8.28
C ALA A 133 -25.76 -3.15 7.91
N ASP A 134 -26.00 -4.43 7.64
CA ASP A 134 -27.34 -5.00 7.38
C ASP A 134 -28.17 -5.21 8.65
N GLY A 135 -27.61 -4.92 9.84
CA GLY A 135 -28.23 -5.09 11.14
C GLY A 135 -28.21 -6.52 11.70
N ASN A 136 -27.76 -7.51 10.94
CA ASN A 136 -27.68 -8.89 11.40
C ASN A 136 -26.46 -9.12 12.30
N VAL A 137 -26.60 -10.07 13.25
CA VAL A 137 -25.51 -10.51 14.13
C VAL A 137 -24.66 -11.55 13.39
N TYR A 138 -23.36 -11.29 13.30
CA TYR A 138 -22.39 -12.18 12.67
C TYR A 138 -21.39 -12.79 13.64
N ALA A 139 -21.13 -12.13 14.75
CA ALA A 139 -20.26 -12.65 15.80
C ALA A 139 -20.74 -12.24 17.17
N VAL A 140 -20.28 -12.95 18.19
CA VAL A 140 -20.57 -12.66 19.59
C VAL A 140 -19.25 -12.49 20.33
N ALA A 141 -19.09 -11.32 20.97
CA ALA A 141 -17.87 -10.93 21.66
C ALA A 141 -17.96 -11.13 23.17
N GLN A 142 -16.87 -11.65 23.77
CA GLN A 142 -16.73 -11.81 25.23
C GLN A 142 -15.24 -11.97 25.56
N GLY A 143 -14.80 -11.50 26.72
CA GLY A 143 -13.46 -11.83 27.22
C GLY A 143 -12.77 -10.69 27.97
N PRO A 144 -11.59 -10.97 28.54
CA PRO A 144 -10.78 -9.98 29.26
C PRO A 144 -10.17 -8.96 28.31
N LEU A 145 -10.15 -7.70 28.73
CA LEU A 145 -9.55 -6.60 27.96
C LEU A 145 -8.06 -6.49 28.23
N MET A 146 -7.28 -6.41 27.14
CA MET A 146 -5.87 -6.01 27.17
C MET A 146 -5.79 -4.52 26.83
N VAL A 147 -5.31 -3.72 27.78
CA VAL A 147 -5.14 -2.27 27.64
C VAL A 147 -3.65 -1.96 27.51
N GLY A 148 -3.25 -1.21 26.50
CA GLY A 148 -1.83 -0.92 26.19
C GLY A 148 -1.19 0.19 27.03
N GLY A 149 -1.84 0.64 28.11
CA GLY A 149 -1.36 1.71 28.97
C GLY A 149 -1.66 1.45 30.46
N PHE A 150 -1.22 2.36 31.32
CA PHE A 150 -1.62 2.39 32.71
C PHE A 150 -2.02 3.82 33.13
N ALA A 151 -2.99 3.89 34.00
CA ALA A 151 -3.37 5.13 34.71
C ALA A 151 -3.27 4.88 36.20
N VAL A 152 -2.53 5.72 36.89
CA VAL A 152 -2.44 5.72 38.36
C VAL A 152 -2.93 7.08 38.85
N GLU A 153 -4.00 7.05 39.68
CA GLU A 153 -4.59 8.23 40.29
C GLU A 153 -4.21 8.24 41.78
N GLY A 154 -3.48 9.28 42.21
CA GLY A 154 -3.13 9.51 43.59
C GLY A 154 -3.75 10.79 44.12
N ALA A 155 -3.77 10.99 45.46
CA ALA A 155 -4.36 12.18 46.11
C ALA A 155 -3.71 13.51 45.63
N ALA A 156 -2.48 13.49 45.08
CA ALA A 156 -1.72 14.65 44.65
C ALA A 156 -1.62 14.80 43.13
N GLY A 157 -2.17 13.86 42.33
CA GLY A 157 -2.10 13.93 40.87
C GLY A 157 -2.40 12.59 40.19
N ALA A 158 -2.68 12.64 38.90
CA ALA A 158 -2.89 11.46 38.06
C ALA A 158 -1.76 11.37 37.02
N VAL A 159 -1.17 10.20 36.86
CA VAL A 159 -0.21 9.89 35.80
C VAL A 159 -0.84 8.87 34.86
N THR A 160 -1.06 9.27 33.62
CA THR A 160 -1.58 8.38 32.56
C THR A 160 -0.49 8.24 31.50
N LYS A 161 -0.14 7.00 31.17
CA LYS A 161 0.75 6.68 30.06
C LYS A 161 -0.02 5.85 29.03
N ASN A 162 -0.10 6.35 27.81
CA ASN A 162 -0.88 5.81 26.71
C ASN A 162 -2.42 5.87 26.93
N ILE A 163 -3.16 5.40 25.93
CA ILE A 163 -4.64 5.40 25.96
C ILE A 163 -5.13 4.20 26.76
N VAL A 164 -5.85 4.46 27.86
CA VAL A 164 -6.37 3.43 28.75
C VAL A 164 -7.89 3.22 28.64
N THR A 165 -8.54 4.02 27.80
CA THR A 165 -9.99 3.94 27.52
C THR A 165 -10.31 3.08 26.30
N VAL A 166 -9.27 2.51 25.66
CA VAL A 166 -9.38 1.55 24.57
C VAL A 166 -8.64 0.28 24.96
N GLY A 167 -9.29 -0.86 24.76
CA GLY A 167 -8.70 -2.17 25.02
C GLY A 167 -8.96 -3.12 23.84
N ARG A 168 -8.08 -4.10 23.69
CA ARG A 168 -8.21 -5.17 22.70
C ARG A 168 -8.51 -6.49 23.39
N ILE A 169 -9.32 -7.32 22.76
CA ILE A 169 -9.66 -8.67 23.20
C ILE A 169 -9.23 -9.60 22.04
N PRO A 170 -8.01 -10.17 22.10
CA PRO A 170 -7.53 -11.08 21.05
C PRO A 170 -8.39 -12.33 21.00
N GLY A 171 -8.87 -12.69 19.81
CA GLY A 171 -9.78 -13.81 19.62
C GLY A 171 -11.09 -13.68 20.41
N GLY A 172 -11.46 -12.46 20.82
CA GLY A 172 -12.54 -12.19 21.75
C GLY A 172 -13.96 -12.31 21.18
N ALA A 173 -14.13 -12.49 19.88
CA ALA A 173 -15.44 -12.78 19.32
C ALA A 173 -15.43 -14.09 18.55
N ILE A 174 -16.51 -14.86 18.70
CA ILE A 174 -16.75 -16.08 17.93
C ILE A 174 -17.71 -15.74 16.80
N VAL A 175 -17.36 -16.15 15.59
CA VAL A 175 -18.19 -16.00 14.41
C VAL A 175 -19.37 -16.98 14.49
N GLU A 176 -20.60 -16.45 14.42
CA GLU A 176 -21.84 -17.24 14.46
C GLU A 176 -22.42 -17.46 13.05
N ARG A 177 -22.20 -16.51 12.14
CA ARG A 177 -22.68 -16.57 10.77
C ARG A 177 -21.59 -16.15 9.81
N ASN A 178 -21.53 -16.82 8.66
CA ASN A 178 -20.67 -16.40 7.56
C ASN A 178 -21.40 -15.38 6.67
N VAL A 179 -20.63 -14.50 6.05
CA VAL A 179 -21.08 -13.71 4.90
C VAL A 179 -20.91 -14.56 3.66
N GLN A 180 -21.96 -14.69 2.87
CA GLN A 180 -21.86 -15.39 1.58
C GLN A 180 -20.98 -14.56 0.65
N THR A 181 -19.81 -15.06 0.34
CA THR A 181 -18.88 -14.45 -0.60
C THR A 181 -18.99 -15.17 -1.93
N THR A 182 -19.50 -14.47 -2.96
CA THR A 182 -19.59 -15.00 -4.31
C THR A 182 -18.48 -14.36 -5.15
N PHE A 183 -17.37 -15.09 -5.32
CA PHE A 183 -16.23 -14.63 -6.10
C PHE A 183 -16.19 -15.17 -7.54
N SER A 184 -17.13 -16.05 -7.90
CA SER A 184 -17.24 -16.63 -9.25
C SER A 184 -18.68 -16.62 -9.74
N ALA A 185 -19.26 -15.43 -9.91
CA ALA A 185 -20.62 -15.27 -10.42
C ALA A 185 -20.66 -15.62 -11.91
N GLY A 186 -21.54 -16.58 -12.29
CA GLY A 186 -21.73 -16.93 -13.69
C GLY A 186 -20.50 -17.50 -14.40
N ARG A 187 -19.58 -18.14 -13.66
CA ARG A 187 -18.30 -18.68 -14.18
C ARG A 187 -17.31 -17.58 -14.60
N GLN A 188 -17.44 -16.40 -14.07
CA GLN A 188 -16.51 -15.30 -14.25
C GLN A 188 -15.89 -14.94 -12.90
N ILE A 189 -14.61 -14.62 -12.93
CA ILE A 189 -13.86 -14.05 -11.82
C ILE A 189 -13.41 -12.66 -12.26
N ASN A 190 -13.69 -11.66 -11.47
CA ASN A 190 -13.26 -10.30 -11.70
C ASN A 190 -12.07 -9.98 -10.80
N LEU A 191 -10.95 -9.60 -11.40
CA LEU A 191 -9.75 -9.14 -10.70
C LEU A 191 -9.78 -7.62 -10.69
N LEU A 192 -9.64 -7.04 -9.49
CA LEU A 192 -9.64 -5.60 -9.28
C LEU A 192 -8.22 -5.15 -8.96
N LEU A 193 -7.62 -4.35 -9.84
CA LEU A 193 -6.28 -3.82 -9.61
C LEU A 193 -6.29 -2.86 -8.42
N ARG A 194 -5.34 -3.03 -7.49
CA ARG A 194 -5.18 -2.12 -6.34
C ARG A 194 -4.79 -0.71 -6.76
N ASN A 195 -3.98 -0.62 -7.82
CA ASN A 195 -3.61 0.64 -8.47
C ASN A 195 -4.13 0.58 -9.91
N PRO A 196 -5.25 1.24 -10.23
CA PRO A 196 -5.83 1.22 -11.56
C PRO A 196 -4.87 1.81 -12.60
N ASP A 197 -4.55 0.99 -13.64
CA ASP A 197 -3.71 1.38 -14.75
C ASP A 197 -4.04 0.53 -16.00
N PHE A 198 -4.24 1.18 -17.15
CA PHE A 198 -4.63 0.51 -18.38
C PHE A 198 -3.55 -0.44 -18.91
N THR A 199 -2.28 -0.04 -18.83
CA THR A 199 -1.14 -0.84 -19.30
C THR A 199 -0.99 -2.09 -18.44
N THR A 200 -1.10 -1.96 -17.13
CA THR A 200 -1.02 -3.08 -16.18
C THR A 200 -2.22 -4.02 -16.35
N SER A 201 -3.45 -3.50 -16.56
CA SER A 201 -4.62 -4.33 -16.80
C SER A 201 -4.50 -5.16 -18.09
N GLU A 202 -3.99 -4.56 -19.16
CA GLU A 202 -3.71 -5.26 -20.42
C GLU A 202 -2.63 -6.32 -20.26
N ARG A 203 -1.49 -5.97 -19.61
CA ARG A 203 -0.41 -6.93 -19.32
C ARG A 203 -0.90 -8.10 -18.46
N MET A 204 -1.77 -7.85 -17.50
CA MET A 204 -2.38 -8.88 -16.66
C MET A 204 -3.26 -9.82 -17.49
N ALA A 205 -4.13 -9.27 -18.33
CA ALA A 205 -4.96 -10.08 -19.24
C ALA A 205 -4.10 -10.90 -20.22
N ALA A 206 -3.06 -10.30 -20.79
CA ALA A 206 -2.11 -10.97 -21.68
C ALA A 206 -1.36 -12.12 -20.98
N ALA A 207 -0.89 -11.92 -19.74
CA ALA A 207 -0.21 -12.95 -18.97
C ALA A 207 -1.14 -14.15 -18.67
N ILE A 208 -2.40 -13.89 -18.28
CA ILE A 208 -3.40 -14.94 -18.07
C ILE A 208 -3.71 -15.67 -19.39
N ASN A 209 -3.90 -14.92 -20.49
CA ASN A 209 -4.19 -15.47 -21.80
C ASN A 209 -3.04 -16.31 -22.36
N SER A 210 -1.81 -15.96 -22.07
CA SER A 210 -0.61 -16.74 -22.41
C SER A 210 -0.63 -18.13 -21.74
N ALA A 211 -1.13 -18.21 -20.49
CA ALA A 211 -1.17 -19.45 -19.72
C ALA A 211 -2.40 -20.33 -20.05
N TYR A 212 -3.55 -19.71 -20.35
CA TYR A 212 -4.85 -20.42 -20.43
C TYR A 212 -5.60 -20.20 -21.75
N GLY A 213 -5.12 -19.36 -22.66
CA GLY A 213 -5.70 -19.11 -23.98
C GLY A 213 -6.98 -18.28 -23.94
N GLY A 214 -6.92 -17.00 -24.24
CA GLY A 214 -8.07 -16.13 -24.60
C GLY A 214 -9.24 -16.04 -23.61
N ILE A 215 -9.00 -16.25 -22.31
CA ILE A 215 -10.04 -16.28 -21.28
C ILE A 215 -10.15 -14.98 -20.46
N ALA A 216 -9.15 -14.13 -20.53
CA ALA A 216 -9.07 -12.88 -19.77
C ALA A 216 -9.20 -11.68 -20.70
N SER A 217 -9.95 -10.67 -20.27
CA SER A 217 -10.10 -9.39 -20.98
C SER A 217 -10.12 -8.23 -19.99
N PRO A 218 -9.35 -7.15 -20.25
CA PRO A 218 -9.46 -5.93 -19.47
C PRO A 218 -10.76 -5.22 -19.83
N VAL A 219 -11.48 -4.73 -18.83
CA VAL A 219 -12.72 -3.96 -19.01
C VAL A 219 -12.42 -2.46 -18.87
N ASP A 220 -11.59 -2.13 -17.92
CA ASP A 220 -11.12 -0.77 -17.62
C ASP A 220 -9.74 -0.82 -16.94
N ALA A 221 -9.23 0.34 -16.52
CA ALA A 221 -7.95 0.44 -15.85
C ALA A 221 -7.86 -0.36 -14.53
N GLY A 222 -9.00 -0.61 -13.88
CA GLY A 222 -9.06 -1.25 -12.56
C GLY A 222 -9.60 -2.66 -12.57
N ARG A 223 -10.16 -3.17 -13.70
CA ARG A 223 -10.86 -4.45 -13.71
C ARG A 223 -10.49 -5.31 -14.90
N VAL A 224 -10.11 -6.54 -14.60
CA VAL A 224 -9.87 -7.62 -15.57
C VAL A 224 -10.88 -8.74 -15.31
N VAL A 225 -11.66 -9.10 -16.34
CA VAL A 225 -12.63 -10.21 -16.28
C VAL A 225 -11.94 -11.47 -16.77
N VAL A 226 -12.07 -12.56 -16.02
CA VAL A 226 -11.49 -13.86 -16.35
C VAL A 226 -12.60 -14.91 -16.39
N ASN A 227 -12.79 -15.55 -17.52
CA ASN A 227 -13.74 -16.64 -17.68
C ASN A 227 -13.15 -17.95 -17.15
N VAL A 228 -13.86 -18.62 -16.25
CA VAL A 228 -13.42 -19.90 -15.68
C VAL A 228 -13.57 -21.01 -16.74
N PRO A 229 -12.47 -21.68 -17.14
CA PRO A 229 -12.54 -22.76 -18.11
C PRO A 229 -13.41 -23.92 -17.61
N PRO A 230 -14.09 -24.69 -18.52
CA PRO A 230 -14.97 -25.77 -18.12
C PRO A 230 -14.34 -26.80 -17.19
N GLN A 231 -13.08 -27.10 -17.36
CA GLN A 231 -12.30 -28.03 -16.54
C GLN A 231 -12.17 -27.61 -15.06
N TYR A 232 -12.29 -26.31 -14.77
CA TYR A 232 -12.24 -25.76 -13.42
C TYR A 232 -13.62 -25.35 -12.89
N ALA A 233 -14.71 -25.66 -13.62
CA ALA A 233 -16.06 -25.27 -13.22
C ALA A 233 -16.48 -25.82 -11.85
N SER A 234 -15.99 -27.01 -11.47
CA SER A 234 -16.23 -27.64 -10.16
C SER A 234 -15.33 -27.10 -9.04
N SER A 235 -14.23 -26.41 -9.38
CA SER A 235 -13.26 -25.89 -8.40
C SER A 235 -12.70 -24.53 -8.84
N PRO A 236 -13.51 -23.46 -8.83
CA PRO A 236 -13.06 -22.12 -9.19
C PRO A 236 -11.93 -21.59 -8.27
N ALA A 237 -11.90 -22.03 -7.02
CA ALA A 237 -10.85 -21.65 -6.07
C ALA A 237 -9.47 -22.20 -6.46
N ALA A 238 -9.40 -23.43 -6.98
CA ALA A 238 -8.15 -23.99 -7.48
C ALA A 238 -7.66 -23.21 -8.72
N PHE A 239 -8.57 -22.86 -9.61
CA PHE A 239 -8.25 -22.03 -10.77
C PHE A 239 -7.72 -20.64 -10.36
N LEU A 240 -8.38 -19.99 -9.40
CA LEU A 240 -7.93 -18.71 -8.86
C LEU A 240 -6.51 -18.80 -8.28
N ALA A 241 -6.23 -19.84 -7.49
CA ALA A 241 -4.90 -20.05 -6.93
C ALA A 241 -3.79 -20.18 -8.00
N HIS A 242 -4.10 -20.79 -9.15
CA HIS A 242 -3.18 -20.83 -10.29
C HIS A 242 -2.98 -19.44 -10.92
N ILE A 243 -4.06 -18.68 -11.13
CA ILE A 243 -3.98 -17.32 -11.67
C ILE A 243 -3.17 -16.40 -10.75
N GLU A 244 -3.41 -16.44 -9.44
CA GLU A 244 -2.71 -15.65 -8.45
C GLU A 244 -1.19 -15.84 -8.47
N GLY A 245 -0.72 -17.02 -8.90
CA GLY A 245 0.69 -17.35 -9.04
C GLY A 245 1.37 -16.81 -10.31
N ILE A 246 0.62 -16.35 -11.30
CA ILE A 246 1.17 -15.82 -12.54
C ILE A 246 1.87 -14.50 -12.27
N SER A 247 3.10 -14.36 -12.79
CA SER A 247 3.90 -13.14 -12.68
C SER A 247 3.78 -12.29 -13.93
N LEU A 248 3.80 -10.97 -13.73
CA LEU A 248 3.87 -9.98 -14.80
C LEU A 248 4.67 -8.75 -14.31
N THR A 249 5.16 -7.98 -15.27
CA THR A 249 5.81 -6.69 -14.99
C THR A 249 4.75 -5.58 -14.99
N PRO A 250 4.34 -5.03 -13.83
CA PRO A 250 3.37 -3.94 -13.79
C PRO A 250 3.97 -2.66 -14.38
N ASP A 251 3.12 -1.76 -14.84
CA ASP A 251 3.55 -0.40 -15.14
C ASP A 251 3.61 0.43 -13.85
N THR A 252 4.57 1.31 -13.80
CA THR A 252 4.76 2.20 -12.64
C THR A 252 4.71 3.64 -13.10
N ALA A 253 3.81 4.42 -12.51
CA ALA A 253 3.74 5.84 -12.78
C ALA A 253 5.09 6.52 -12.44
N ALA A 254 5.56 7.37 -13.35
CA ALA A 254 6.74 8.19 -13.12
C ALA A 254 6.46 9.17 -11.97
N ARG A 255 7.04 8.92 -10.79
CA ARG A 255 6.77 9.71 -9.57
C ARG A 255 8.04 10.05 -8.83
N VAL A 256 8.13 11.28 -8.35
CA VAL A 256 9.16 11.76 -7.40
C VAL A 256 8.45 12.16 -6.12
N ALA A 257 8.83 11.56 -5.00
CA ALA A 257 8.33 11.94 -3.68
C ALA A 257 9.43 12.64 -2.90
N VAL A 258 9.16 13.84 -2.39
CA VAL A 258 10.11 14.65 -1.63
C VAL A 258 9.57 14.95 -0.25
N ASN A 259 10.42 14.81 0.76
CA ASN A 259 10.11 15.21 2.13
C ASN A 259 10.95 16.42 2.50
N GLU A 260 10.32 17.61 2.58
CA GLU A 260 11.01 18.87 2.85
C GLU A 260 11.61 18.92 4.26
N ARG A 261 10.99 18.27 5.23
CA ARG A 261 11.45 18.27 6.61
C ARG A 261 12.73 17.45 6.82
N THR A 262 12.84 16.31 6.13
CA THR A 262 13.98 15.40 6.25
C THR A 262 14.99 15.54 5.12
N GLY A 263 14.64 16.24 4.04
CA GLY A 263 15.45 16.35 2.82
C GLY A 263 15.51 15.05 2.01
N THR A 264 14.60 14.11 2.26
CA THR A 264 14.60 12.82 1.56
C THR A 264 13.92 12.97 0.21
N VAL A 265 14.57 12.50 -0.86
CA VAL A 265 14.03 12.42 -2.21
C VAL A 265 13.96 10.94 -2.60
N VAL A 266 12.75 10.47 -2.95
CA VAL A 266 12.52 9.11 -3.46
C VAL A 266 11.99 9.24 -4.89
N MET A 267 12.62 8.56 -5.83
CA MET A 267 12.27 8.66 -7.24
C MET A 267 12.15 7.29 -7.89
N GLY A 268 11.19 7.16 -8.81
CA GLY A 268 11.09 6.01 -9.70
C GLY A 268 12.09 6.14 -10.87
N GLY A 269 12.60 5.01 -11.37
CA GLY A 269 13.62 4.99 -12.43
C GLY A 269 13.19 5.58 -13.78
N ASN A 270 11.89 5.85 -13.99
CA ASN A 270 11.33 6.28 -15.28
C ASN A 270 10.97 7.78 -15.36
N VAL A 271 11.34 8.58 -14.34
CA VAL A 271 11.04 10.02 -14.36
C VAL A 271 12.08 10.74 -15.22
N ARG A 272 11.63 11.36 -16.30
CA ARG A 272 12.48 12.09 -17.26
C ARG A 272 12.28 13.60 -17.12
N ILE A 273 13.32 14.33 -17.53
CA ILE A 273 13.33 15.79 -17.55
C ILE A 273 13.45 16.25 -19.00
N GLY A 274 12.55 17.12 -19.42
CA GLY A 274 12.62 17.82 -20.70
C GLY A 274 13.63 18.96 -20.68
N ALA A 275 13.88 19.55 -21.86
CA ALA A 275 14.79 20.70 -21.98
C ALA A 275 14.32 21.86 -21.10
N VAL A 276 15.13 22.29 -20.15
CA VAL A 276 14.81 23.37 -19.20
C VAL A 276 16.10 24.02 -18.68
N ALA A 277 16.01 25.29 -18.33
CA ALA A 277 17.05 26.01 -17.61
C ALA A 277 16.45 26.57 -16.31
N VAL A 278 17.04 26.22 -15.18
CA VAL A 278 16.62 26.66 -13.87
C VAL A 278 17.81 27.27 -13.14
N ALA A 279 17.62 28.45 -12.56
CA ALA A 279 18.60 29.10 -11.68
C ALA A 279 18.03 29.16 -10.26
N HIS A 280 18.79 28.68 -9.28
CA HIS A 280 18.43 28.74 -7.87
C HIS A 280 19.65 29.14 -7.02
N GLY A 281 19.59 30.33 -6.42
CA GLY A 281 20.74 30.87 -5.68
C GLY A 281 21.96 31.08 -6.58
N ASN A 282 23.07 30.39 -6.28
CA ASN A 282 24.30 30.38 -7.08
C ASN A 282 24.38 29.18 -8.03
N LEU A 283 23.35 28.32 -8.09
CA LEU A 283 23.29 27.16 -8.95
C LEU A 283 22.43 27.45 -10.19
N THR A 284 22.91 27.10 -11.36
CA THR A 284 22.13 27.17 -12.60
C THR A 284 22.17 25.81 -13.28
N VAL A 285 20.99 25.22 -13.49
CA VAL A 285 20.79 23.95 -14.19
C VAL A 285 20.25 24.21 -15.58
N ARG A 286 20.87 23.66 -16.61
CA ARG A 286 20.38 23.69 -17.99
C ARG A 286 20.34 22.30 -18.57
N VAL A 287 19.16 21.87 -19.02
CA VAL A 287 18.94 20.64 -19.77
C VAL A 287 18.74 21.02 -21.24
N ALA A 288 19.60 20.55 -22.15
CA ALA A 288 19.56 20.89 -23.57
C ALA A 288 19.64 19.63 -24.42
N GLU A 289 18.99 19.66 -25.59
CA GLU A 289 19.11 18.61 -26.61
C GLU A 289 20.36 18.84 -27.44
N ASN A 290 21.27 17.86 -27.49
CA ASN A 290 22.45 17.91 -28.29
C ASN A 290 22.62 16.59 -29.08
N PRO A 291 21.86 16.39 -30.18
CA PRO A 291 21.98 15.19 -30.99
C PRO A 291 23.29 15.22 -31.80
N GLU A 292 24.21 14.31 -31.52
CA GLU A 292 25.41 14.14 -32.35
C GLU A 292 25.08 13.20 -33.53
N VAL A 293 25.15 13.73 -34.73
CA VAL A 293 24.96 12.96 -35.97
C VAL A 293 26.29 12.35 -36.39
N VAL A 294 26.49 11.07 -36.16
CA VAL A 294 27.66 10.34 -36.68
C VAL A 294 27.39 9.94 -38.11
N GLN A 295 28.04 10.64 -39.04
CA GLN A 295 28.03 10.28 -40.46
C GLN A 295 29.10 9.24 -40.76
N PRO A 296 28.79 8.18 -41.51
CA PRO A 296 29.83 7.27 -42.05
C PRO A 296 30.78 7.99 -42.97
N GLN A 297 32.02 7.55 -42.98
CA GLN A 297 33.00 8.10 -43.93
C GLN A 297 32.53 7.94 -45.39
N PRO A 298 32.85 8.90 -46.30
CA PRO A 298 32.48 8.80 -47.69
C PRO A 298 32.97 7.46 -48.28
N PHE A 299 32.06 6.74 -48.95
CA PHE A 299 32.25 5.40 -49.54
C PHE A 299 32.18 4.20 -48.55
N GLY A 300 31.84 4.35 -47.26
CA GLY A 300 31.52 3.25 -46.37
C GLY A 300 30.01 2.90 -46.43
N GLY A 301 29.66 1.63 -46.62
CA GLY A 301 28.28 1.14 -46.74
C GLY A 301 27.52 1.09 -45.42
N GLY A 302 27.62 2.10 -44.55
CA GLY A 302 26.93 2.20 -43.29
C GLY A 302 25.74 3.18 -43.31
N THR A 303 24.69 2.93 -42.54
CA THR A 303 23.56 3.85 -42.36
C THR A 303 23.88 4.88 -41.28
N THR A 304 23.46 6.13 -41.48
CA THR A 304 23.59 7.22 -40.51
C THR A 304 22.86 6.80 -39.19
N ALA A 305 23.59 6.74 -38.08
CA ALA A 305 23.05 6.49 -36.79
C ALA A 305 23.15 7.76 -35.93
N VAL A 306 22.05 8.15 -35.29
CA VAL A 306 22.01 9.22 -34.29
C VAL A 306 22.32 8.56 -32.95
N GLN A 307 23.51 8.83 -32.39
CA GLN A 307 23.86 8.38 -31.04
C GLN A 307 23.63 9.52 -30.05
N PRO A 308 22.86 9.30 -29.01
CA PRO A 308 22.76 10.26 -27.91
C PRO A 308 24.09 10.25 -27.14
N ARG A 309 24.69 11.40 -26.97
CA ARG A 309 25.93 11.57 -26.20
C ARG A 309 25.67 12.54 -25.06
N THR A 310 26.01 12.12 -23.84
CA THR A 310 25.89 12.90 -22.63
C THR A 310 27.18 13.66 -22.38
N ASP A 311 27.14 14.99 -22.40
CA ASP A 311 28.24 15.84 -21.96
C ASP A 311 27.82 16.59 -20.69
N ILE A 312 28.46 16.26 -19.56
CA ILE A 312 28.22 16.90 -18.27
C ILE A 312 29.39 17.87 -18.02
N GLY A 313 29.15 19.15 -18.20
CA GLY A 313 30.11 20.20 -17.86
C GLY A 313 29.75 20.85 -16.50
N ILE A 314 30.55 20.62 -15.46
CA ILE A 314 30.42 21.29 -14.17
C ILE A 314 31.57 22.27 -14.01
N ASN A 315 31.27 23.53 -13.76
CA ASN A 315 32.28 24.57 -13.55
C ASN A 315 31.90 25.46 -12.36
N GLU A 316 32.78 25.59 -11.37
CA GLU A 316 32.58 26.39 -10.15
C GLU A 316 33.10 27.84 -10.28
N SER A 317 32.27 28.76 -10.67
CA SER A 317 32.50 30.22 -10.56
C SER A 317 31.16 30.95 -10.54
N PRO A 318 31.02 32.17 -10.01
CA PRO A 318 29.71 32.77 -9.77
C PRO A 318 28.89 32.89 -11.06
N GLY A 319 27.84 32.06 -11.19
CA GLY A 319 26.94 32.00 -12.35
C GLY A 319 27.02 30.71 -13.14
N GLN A 320 27.11 29.53 -12.51
CA GLN A 320 27.37 28.26 -13.20
C GLN A 320 26.13 27.55 -13.72
N PHE A 321 26.27 27.08 -14.98
CA PHE A 321 25.27 26.31 -15.69
C PHE A 321 25.59 24.81 -15.60
N VAL A 322 24.66 24.00 -15.06
CA VAL A 322 24.65 22.56 -15.25
C VAL A 322 23.85 22.29 -16.53
N ALA A 323 24.50 21.86 -17.60
CA ALA A 323 23.83 21.46 -18.82
C ALA A 323 23.57 19.95 -18.75
N LEU A 324 22.30 19.55 -18.86
CA LEU A 324 21.86 18.17 -18.93
C LEU A 324 21.17 17.94 -20.28
N ASP A 325 21.29 16.75 -20.83
CA ASP A 325 20.59 16.38 -22.07
C ASP A 325 19.09 16.18 -21.82
N SER A 326 18.27 16.37 -22.84
CA SER A 326 16.81 16.29 -22.80
C SER A 326 16.24 14.89 -22.49
N THR A 327 17.09 13.89 -22.39
CA THR A 327 16.73 12.51 -21.99
C THR A 327 17.19 12.16 -20.59
N SER A 328 17.73 13.14 -19.83
CA SER A 328 18.24 12.92 -18.49
C SER A 328 17.14 12.49 -17.54
N THR A 329 17.48 11.53 -16.72
CA THR A 329 16.60 11.10 -15.62
C THR A 329 16.73 12.05 -14.44
N VAL A 330 15.70 12.11 -13.59
CA VAL A 330 15.78 12.86 -12.31
C VAL A 330 16.93 12.35 -11.45
N GLN A 331 17.27 11.05 -11.55
CA GLN A 331 18.40 10.46 -10.84
C GLN A 331 19.72 11.14 -11.23
N GLU A 332 19.99 11.27 -12.52
CA GLU A 332 21.22 11.92 -13.02
C GLU A 332 21.30 13.39 -12.60
N LEU A 333 20.16 14.10 -12.60
CA LEU A 333 20.10 15.47 -12.09
C LEU A 333 20.45 15.53 -10.60
N VAL A 334 19.86 14.67 -9.77
CA VAL A 334 20.10 14.67 -8.32
C VAL A 334 21.55 14.28 -8.03
N ASP A 335 22.11 13.32 -8.74
CA ASP A 335 23.51 12.91 -8.59
C ASP A 335 24.46 14.05 -9.00
N ALA A 336 24.15 14.76 -10.07
CA ALA A 336 24.90 15.93 -10.50
C ALA A 336 24.84 17.08 -9.47
N LEU A 337 23.64 17.38 -8.92
CA LEU A 337 23.47 18.40 -7.89
C LEU A 337 24.18 18.02 -6.59
N ASN A 338 24.14 16.77 -6.19
CA ASN A 338 24.87 16.27 -5.02
C ASN A 338 26.40 16.38 -5.20
N SER A 339 26.90 16.13 -6.43
CA SER A 339 28.33 16.25 -6.73
C SER A 339 28.86 17.69 -6.61
N VAL A 340 27.99 18.68 -6.83
CA VAL A 340 28.29 20.12 -6.69
C VAL A 340 28.08 20.60 -5.23
N GLY A 341 27.60 19.72 -4.35
CA GLY A 341 27.36 20.06 -2.93
C GLY A 341 26.06 20.83 -2.67
N ALA A 342 25.06 20.69 -3.56
CA ALA A 342 23.73 21.26 -3.35
C ALA A 342 23.08 20.69 -2.07
N SER A 343 22.43 21.55 -1.28
CA SER A 343 21.71 21.08 -0.13
C SER A 343 20.42 20.32 -0.56
N PRO A 344 19.91 19.39 0.27
CA PRO A 344 18.63 18.71 -0.04
C PRO A 344 17.47 19.67 -0.31
N ARG A 345 17.47 20.85 0.33
CA ARG A 345 16.45 21.89 0.10
C ARG A 345 16.58 22.52 -1.28
N ASP A 346 17.82 22.77 -1.74
CA ASP A 346 18.06 23.33 -3.07
C ASP A 346 17.63 22.32 -4.16
N VAL A 347 17.93 21.03 -3.96
CA VAL A 347 17.48 19.94 -4.88
C VAL A 347 15.94 19.94 -4.97
N ILE A 348 15.24 20.03 -3.83
CA ILE A 348 13.77 20.06 -3.82
C ILE A 348 13.25 21.30 -4.54
N ALA A 349 13.82 22.50 -4.26
CA ALA A 349 13.40 23.75 -4.89
C ALA A 349 13.64 23.72 -6.41
N ILE A 350 14.75 23.13 -6.88
CA ILE A 350 15.05 22.96 -8.28
C ILE A 350 14.05 21.99 -8.94
N LEU A 351 13.72 20.86 -8.31
CA LEU A 351 12.74 19.90 -8.82
C LEU A 351 11.33 20.52 -8.90
N GLN A 352 10.94 21.35 -7.92
CA GLN A 352 9.69 22.09 -7.95
C GLN A 352 9.67 23.10 -9.12
N ALA A 353 10.76 23.85 -9.30
CA ALA A 353 10.89 24.80 -10.42
C ALA A 353 10.83 24.11 -11.79
N ILE A 354 11.45 22.95 -11.95
CA ILE A 354 11.39 22.13 -13.17
C ILE A 354 9.95 21.63 -13.41
N LYS A 355 9.23 21.26 -12.34
CA LYS A 355 7.82 20.85 -12.42
C LYS A 355 6.92 22.01 -12.85
N GLU A 356 7.08 23.17 -12.23
CA GLU A 356 6.33 24.39 -12.57
C GLU A 356 6.61 24.85 -14.01
N ALA A 357 7.84 24.67 -14.51
CA ALA A 357 8.20 24.92 -15.91
C ALA A 357 7.61 23.88 -16.88
N GLY A 358 6.94 22.81 -16.37
CA GLY A 358 6.37 21.75 -17.22
C GLY A 358 7.38 20.76 -17.79
N ALA A 359 8.64 20.86 -17.40
CA ALA A 359 9.72 20.03 -17.94
C ALA A 359 9.91 18.70 -17.17
N LEU A 360 9.23 18.48 -16.05
CA LEU A 360 9.26 17.21 -15.34
C LEU A 360 8.16 16.28 -15.86
N HIS A 361 8.55 15.22 -16.55
CA HIS A 361 7.64 14.19 -17.05
C HIS A 361 7.35 13.16 -15.95
N GLY A 362 6.56 13.56 -14.96
CA GLY A 362 6.18 12.74 -13.81
C GLY A 362 5.41 13.54 -12.77
N GLU A 363 4.87 12.83 -11.79
CA GLU A 363 4.20 13.43 -10.65
C GLU A 363 5.22 13.78 -9.56
N LEU A 364 5.19 15.02 -9.08
CA LEU A 364 5.98 15.43 -7.91
C LEU A 364 5.04 15.50 -6.70
N VAL A 365 5.32 14.67 -5.70
CA VAL A 365 4.55 14.61 -4.43
C VAL A 365 5.43 15.13 -3.31
N VAL A 366 4.94 16.15 -2.60
CA VAL A 366 5.60 16.69 -1.39
C VAL A 366 4.96 16.07 -0.17
N MET A 367 5.79 15.52 0.74
CA MET A 367 5.36 14.83 1.96
C MET A 367 5.76 15.59 3.23
#